data_caa80b37bac9827dcbea11f1aa29c38b
#
_entry.id   caa80b37bac9827dcbea11f1aa29c38b
#
_cell.length_a   1.000
_cell.length_b   1.000
_cell.length_c   1.000
_cell.angle_alpha   90.00
_cell.angle_beta   90.00
_cell.angle_gamma   90.00
#
_symmetry.space_group_name_H-M   'P 1'
#
loop_
_entity.id
_entity.type
_entity.pdbx_description
1 polymer ?
#
loop_
_entity_poly.entity_id
_entity_poly.type
_entity_poly.pdbx_seq_one_letter_code
_entity_poly.pdbx_strand_id
1 'polypeptide(L)'
;MPHPQIVADNAPSLTAVLFGLSGCLVDFGSTAHANTVPAAETLATPGALNILQWLNTQGTPCAWLDELPCAVTTPLAAALPGWVHGCRPATAPWPAPHACWQALMELNIAHLDGCVLVSGEPRLLQSGLNAGLWTIGLASCGSLCGLSPGQWQALDEQAREHKRAKATVALYGLGVHSVIDHLGELGTCLADIGLRRLKGEKP
;
A
#
# COMPACT_ATOMS: atom_id res chain seq x y z
N MET A 1 1.71 -19.79 -30.97
CA MET A 1 2.85 -19.92 -30.04
C MET A 1 2.29 -19.82 -28.64
N PRO A 2 2.31 -20.85 -27.81
CA PRO A 2 1.84 -20.73 -26.44
C PRO A 2 2.83 -19.88 -25.65
N HIS A 3 2.34 -18.87 -24.95
CA HIS A 3 3.12 -18.13 -23.94
C HIS A 3 3.62 -19.11 -22.88
N PRO A 4 4.88 -19.03 -22.44
CA PRO A 4 5.33 -19.81 -21.31
C PRO A 4 4.56 -19.30 -20.07
N GLN A 5 3.66 -20.12 -19.56
CA GLN A 5 3.18 -20.00 -18.18
C GLN A 5 4.41 -20.21 -17.29
N ILE A 6 4.97 -19.13 -16.80
CA ILE A 6 6.01 -19.20 -15.77
C ILE A 6 5.33 -19.78 -14.52
N VAL A 7 5.75 -20.98 -14.20
CA VAL A 7 5.33 -21.77 -13.06
C VAL A 7 5.58 -20.94 -11.78
N ALA A 8 4.52 -20.33 -11.26
CA ALA A 8 4.52 -19.64 -9.97
C ALA A 8 4.33 -20.63 -8.80
N ASP A 9 4.59 -21.92 -9.02
CA ASP A 9 4.17 -22.98 -8.10
C ASP A 9 5.09 -23.20 -6.88
N ASN A 10 6.18 -22.42 -6.72
CA ASN A 10 7.12 -22.58 -5.61
C ASN A 10 7.46 -21.27 -4.87
N ALA A 11 6.82 -20.15 -5.17
CA ALA A 11 7.06 -18.92 -4.40
C ALA A 11 6.45 -19.08 -3.00
N PRO A 12 7.20 -18.76 -1.92
CA PRO A 12 6.65 -18.82 -0.57
C PRO A 12 5.45 -17.90 -0.46
N SER A 13 4.34 -18.40 0.11
CA SER A 13 3.11 -17.62 0.31
C SER A 13 3.39 -16.32 1.06
N LEU A 14 2.61 -15.29 0.75
CA LEU A 14 2.60 -14.07 1.54
C LEU A 14 2.03 -14.36 2.93
N THR A 15 2.64 -13.79 3.95
CA THR A 15 2.21 -13.97 5.33
C THR A 15 1.12 -12.97 5.70
N ALA A 16 1.29 -11.70 5.33
CA ALA A 16 0.29 -10.65 5.48
C ALA A 16 0.60 -9.46 4.57
N VAL A 17 -0.43 -8.69 4.21
CA VAL A 17 -0.25 -7.41 3.50
C VAL A 17 -0.93 -6.29 4.28
N LEU A 18 -0.14 -5.31 4.69
CA LEU A 18 -0.60 -4.07 5.29
C LEU A 18 -0.69 -2.98 4.23
N PHE A 19 -1.71 -2.16 4.30
CA PHE A 19 -1.93 -1.05 3.37
C PHE A 19 -2.02 0.27 4.11
N GLY A 20 -1.56 1.37 3.50
CA GLY A 20 -2.02 2.69 3.89
C GLY A 20 -3.52 2.82 3.55
N LEU A 21 -4.29 3.57 4.32
CA LEU A 21 -5.67 3.89 3.97
C LEU A 21 -5.72 5.06 2.99
N SER A 22 -5.49 6.28 3.48
CA SER A 22 -5.42 7.50 2.66
C SER A 22 -4.19 7.50 1.77
N GLY A 23 -4.35 7.88 0.51
CA GLY A 23 -3.28 7.87 -0.49
C GLY A 23 -2.81 6.49 -0.93
N CYS A 24 -3.58 5.44 -0.61
CA CYS A 24 -3.30 4.07 -1.03
C CYS A 24 -4.58 3.34 -1.43
N LEU A 25 -5.37 2.85 -0.47
CA LEU A 25 -6.63 2.14 -0.78
C LEU A 25 -7.76 3.09 -1.17
N VAL A 26 -7.79 4.27 -0.57
CA VAL A 26 -8.78 5.34 -0.82
C VAL A 26 -8.10 6.70 -0.82
N ASP A 27 -8.84 7.78 -1.09
CA ASP A 27 -8.32 9.16 -1.06
C ASP A 27 -7.01 9.30 -1.86
N PHE A 28 -7.09 9.09 -3.14
CA PHE A 28 -5.98 8.96 -4.10
C PHE A 28 -4.81 9.94 -3.87
N GLY A 29 -5.11 11.21 -3.61
CA GLY A 29 -4.09 12.26 -3.40
C GLY A 29 -3.69 12.48 -1.94
N SER A 30 -4.14 11.63 -1.01
CA SER A 30 -3.91 11.82 0.44
C SER A 30 -4.43 13.17 0.98
N THR A 31 -5.56 13.64 0.44
CA THR A 31 -6.11 14.96 0.74
C THR A 31 -6.66 15.06 2.15
N ALA A 32 -7.06 13.95 2.76
CA ALA A 32 -7.52 13.88 4.13
C ALA A 32 -6.45 14.33 5.14
N HIS A 33 -5.19 14.04 4.88
CA HIS A 33 -4.06 14.50 5.68
C HIS A 33 -3.78 16.02 5.55
N ALA A 34 -4.23 16.63 4.45
CA ALA A 34 -4.10 18.07 4.20
C ALA A 34 -5.25 18.91 4.77
N ASN A 35 -6.17 18.32 5.57
CA ASN A 35 -7.39 18.97 6.09
C ASN A 35 -8.33 19.55 5.00
N THR A 36 -8.26 19.05 3.79
CA THR A 36 -9.03 19.53 2.64
C THR A 36 -10.08 18.53 2.21
N VAL A 37 -10.76 17.85 3.14
CA VAL A 37 -11.77 16.85 2.79
C VAL A 37 -13.11 17.51 2.46
N PRO A 38 -13.57 17.50 1.22
CA PRO A 38 -14.98 17.41 0.94
C PRO A 38 -15.41 15.96 1.20
N ALA A 39 -16.37 15.76 2.07
CA ALA A 39 -17.00 14.46 2.36
C ALA A 39 -17.80 13.89 1.17
N ALA A 40 -17.50 14.29 -0.06
CA ALA A 40 -18.17 13.83 -1.27
C ALA A 40 -17.43 12.62 -1.83
N GLU A 41 -18.06 11.45 -1.68
CA GLU A 41 -17.77 10.18 -2.37
C GLU A 41 -16.30 9.75 -2.33
N THR A 42 -15.90 9.20 -1.20
CA THR A 42 -14.60 8.52 -1.11
C THR A 42 -14.64 7.26 -1.95
N LEU A 43 -14.02 7.31 -3.11
CA LEU A 43 -13.86 6.16 -3.99
C LEU A 43 -12.59 5.40 -3.63
N ALA A 44 -12.63 4.08 -3.81
CA ALA A 44 -11.42 3.26 -3.77
C ALA A 44 -10.47 3.69 -4.90
N THR A 45 -9.17 3.68 -4.64
CA THR A 45 -8.15 3.99 -5.65
C THR A 45 -8.16 2.94 -6.76
N PRO A 46 -7.72 3.29 -7.98
CA PRO A 46 -7.66 2.33 -9.08
C PRO A 46 -6.88 1.06 -8.72
N GLY A 47 -7.52 -0.09 -8.91
CA GLY A 47 -6.93 -1.40 -8.61
C GLY A 47 -7.13 -1.89 -7.17
N ALA A 48 -7.53 -1.03 -6.21
CA ALA A 48 -7.64 -1.40 -4.80
C ALA A 48 -8.62 -2.55 -4.56
N LEU A 49 -9.84 -2.46 -5.07
CA LEU A 49 -10.85 -3.52 -4.85
C LEU A 49 -10.43 -4.85 -5.49
N ASN A 50 -9.82 -4.80 -6.68
CA ASN A 50 -9.38 -6.00 -7.39
C ASN A 50 -8.26 -6.72 -6.64
N ILE A 51 -7.26 -5.98 -6.17
CA ILE A 51 -6.15 -6.59 -5.43
C ILE A 51 -6.59 -7.12 -4.07
N LEU A 52 -7.46 -6.41 -3.36
CA LEU A 52 -8.03 -6.90 -2.11
C LEU A 52 -8.82 -8.20 -2.33
N GLN A 53 -9.68 -8.24 -3.36
CA GLN A 53 -10.41 -9.45 -3.70
C GLN A 53 -9.48 -10.61 -4.04
N TRP A 54 -8.41 -10.36 -4.79
CA TRP A 54 -7.41 -11.40 -5.10
C TRP A 54 -6.71 -11.90 -3.83
N LEU A 55 -6.24 -11.02 -2.94
CA LEU A 55 -5.61 -11.41 -1.66
C LEU A 55 -6.57 -12.22 -0.78
N ASN A 56 -7.85 -11.86 -0.76
CA ASN A 56 -8.87 -12.61 -0.05
C ASN A 56 -9.02 -14.03 -0.59
N THR A 57 -9.01 -14.20 -1.91
CA THR A 57 -9.08 -15.56 -2.53
C THR A 57 -7.83 -16.39 -2.23
N GLN A 58 -6.68 -15.76 -2.00
CA GLN A 58 -5.45 -16.41 -1.55
C GLN A 58 -5.43 -16.70 -0.04
N GLY A 59 -6.43 -16.26 0.71
CA GLY A 59 -6.45 -16.35 2.17
C GLY A 59 -5.38 -15.52 2.87
N THR A 60 -4.84 -14.49 2.20
CA THR A 60 -3.78 -13.63 2.76
C THR A 60 -4.40 -12.60 3.70
N PRO A 61 -4.01 -12.57 5.00
CA PRO A 61 -4.49 -11.57 5.95
C PRO A 61 -4.11 -10.16 5.51
N CYS A 62 -5.08 -9.24 5.59
CA CYS A 62 -4.89 -7.83 5.20
C CYS A 62 -5.47 -6.89 6.24
N ALA A 63 -4.79 -5.78 6.48
CA ALA A 63 -5.29 -4.67 7.27
C ALA A 63 -4.85 -3.33 6.67
N TRP A 64 -5.55 -2.26 7.02
CA TRP A 64 -5.11 -0.92 6.66
C TRP A 64 -4.69 -0.11 7.90
N LEU A 65 -3.79 0.85 7.68
CA LEU A 65 -3.19 1.73 8.67
C LEU A 65 -3.43 3.19 8.29
N ASP A 66 -3.73 4.02 9.28
CA ASP A 66 -3.74 5.47 9.15
C ASP A 66 -3.49 6.15 10.49
N GLU A 67 -2.97 7.39 10.49
CA GLU A 67 -2.83 8.25 11.68
C GLU A 67 -4.04 9.17 11.88
N LEU A 68 -4.95 9.24 10.91
CA LEU A 68 -6.14 10.08 11.00
C LEU A 68 -7.10 9.55 12.08
N PRO A 69 -7.85 10.45 12.75
CA PRO A 69 -8.85 10.05 13.73
C PRO A 69 -9.93 9.13 13.12
N CYS A 70 -10.50 8.24 13.92
CA CYS A 70 -11.57 7.33 13.49
C CYS A 70 -12.77 8.07 12.85
N ALA A 71 -13.08 9.27 13.30
CA ALA A 71 -14.13 10.10 12.70
C ALA A 71 -13.86 10.42 11.20
N VAL A 72 -12.59 10.40 10.77
CA VAL A 72 -12.18 10.61 9.38
C VAL A 72 -11.99 9.27 8.66
N THR A 73 -11.30 8.31 9.29
CA THR A 73 -10.98 7.03 8.63
C THR A 73 -12.20 6.15 8.42
N THR A 74 -13.20 6.18 9.31
CA THR A 74 -14.41 5.37 9.16
C THR A 74 -15.19 5.68 7.88
N PRO A 75 -15.55 6.93 7.55
CA PRO A 75 -16.19 7.23 6.28
C PRO A 75 -15.27 6.97 5.07
N LEU A 76 -13.96 7.19 5.19
CA LEU A 76 -13.01 6.88 4.13
C LEU A 76 -12.99 5.38 3.81
N ALA A 77 -12.96 4.54 4.82
CA ALA A 77 -12.92 3.09 4.67
C ALA A 77 -14.26 2.47 4.21
N ALA A 78 -15.35 3.24 4.19
CA ALA A 78 -16.68 2.73 3.78
C ALA A 78 -16.71 2.21 2.33
N ALA A 79 -15.76 2.65 1.47
CA ALA A 79 -15.61 2.15 0.10
C ALA A 79 -14.92 0.77 0.02
N LEU A 80 -14.38 0.26 1.13
CA LEU A 80 -13.62 -0.98 1.17
C LEU A 80 -14.51 -2.17 1.57
N PRO A 81 -14.12 -3.41 1.20
CA PRO A 81 -14.82 -4.60 1.67
C PRO A 81 -14.77 -4.72 3.20
N GLY A 82 -15.89 -5.11 3.82
CA GLY A 82 -16.02 -5.17 5.27
C GLY A 82 -15.11 -6.17 6.01
N TRP A 83 -14.41 -7.04 5.29
CA TRP A 83 -13.44 -7.98 5.86
C TRP A 83 -12.04 -7.35 6.03
N VAL A 84 -11.74 -6.21 5.35
CA VAL A 84 -10.48 -5.48 5.54
C VAL A 84 -10.66 -4.47 6.66
N HIS A 85 -10.05 -4.75 7.78
CA HIS A 85 -10.22 -3.92 8.97
C HIS A 85 -9.08 -2.92 9.13
N GLY A 86 -9.39 -1.78 9.74
CA GLY A 86 -8.39 -0.83 10.21
C GLY A 86 -7.85 -1.26 11.55
N CYS A 87 -6.55 -1.09 11.72
CA CYS A 87 -5.92 -1.30 13.01
C CYS A 87 -6.11 -0.09 13.92
N ARG A 88 -6.09 -0.33 15.23
CA ARG A 88 -6.17 0.76 16.21
C ARG A 88 -5.01 1.73 16.04
N PRO A 89 -5.21 3.01 16.30
CA PRO A 89 -4.12 3.98 16.28
C PRO A 89 -3.00 3.54 17.24
N ALA A 90 -1.77 3.53 16.73
CA ALA A 90 -0.62 3.20 17.54
C ALA A 90 -0.30 4.30 18.55
N THR A 91 0.40 3.94 19.62
CA THR A 91 0.82 4.87 20.67
C THR A 91 1.93 5.83 20.22
N ALA A 92 2.68 5.47 19.19
CA ALA A 92 3.75 6.28 18.62
C ALA A 92 3.44 6.62 17.15
N PRO A 93 3.64 7.89 16.73
CA PRO A 93 3.40 8.31 15.36
C PRO A 93 4.43 7.74 14.39
N TRP A 94 4.07 7.69 13.11
CA TRP A 94 5.02 7.39 12.04
C TRP A 94 6.19 8.40 12.08
N PRO A 95 7.41 7.96 11.79
CA PRO A 95 7.84 6.67 11.22
C PRO A 95 8.16 5.57 12.25
N ALA A 96 7.65 5.63 13.48
CA ALA A 96 7.83 4.55 14.44
C ALA A 96 7.18 3.24 13.93
N PRO A 97 7.78 2.05 14.18
CA PRO A 97 7.28 0.77 13.65
C PRO A 97 6.02 0.24 14.36
N HIS A 98 5.58 0.89 15.43
CA HIS A 98 4.52 0.42 16.34
C HIS A 98 3.22 0.08 15.63
N ALA A 99 2.76 0.94 14.69
CA ALA A 99 1.54 0.70 13.95
C ALA A 99 1.60 -0.59 13.11
N CYS A 100 2.73 -0.85 12.47
CA CYS A 100 2.94 -2.08 11.69
C CYS A 100 2.94 -3.32 12.58
N TRP A 101 3.68 -3.30 13.68
CA TRP A 101 3.71 -4.42 14.62
C TRP A 101 2.36 -4.70 15.26
N GLN A 102 1.64 -3.64 15.67
CA GLN A 102 0.32 -3.77 16.24
C GLN A 102 -0.67 -4.41 15.24
N ALA A 103 -0.65 -3.97 13.98
CA ALA A 103 -1.47 -4.54 12.92
C ALA A 103 -1.19 -6.04 12.72
N LEU A 104 0.08 -6.44 12.69
CA LEU A 104 0.46 -7.83 12.56
C LEU A 104 0.03 -8.67 13.76
N MET A 105 0.09 -8.12 14.97
CA MET A 105 -0.42 -8.79 16.17
C MET A 105 -1.95 -8.95 16.14
N GLU A 106 -2.69 -7.93 15.70
CA GLU A 106 -4.15 -8.00 15.54
C GLU A 106 -4.57 -9.01 14.47
N LEU A 107 -3.74 -9.21 13.43
CA LEU A 107 -3.91 -10.26 12.42
C LEU A 107 -3.42 -11.65 12.85
N ASN A 108 -2.92 -11.79 14.10
CA ASN A 108 -2.33 -13.04 14.63
C ASN A 108 -1.13 -13.57 13.80
N ILE A 109 -0.31 -12.67 13.28
CA ILE A 109 0.87 -13.03 12.49
C ILE A 109 2.02 -13.41 13.43
N ALA A 110 2.55 -14.61 13.26
CA ALA A 110 3.58 -15.18 14.14
C ALA A 110 5.03 -14.80 13.75
N HIS A 111 5.26 -14.38 12.50
CA HIS A 111 6.60 -14.05 12.00
C HIS A 111 6.54 -12.98 10.91
N LEU A 112 7.62 -12.21 10.73
CA LEU A 112 7.69 -11.10 9.77
C LEU A 112 8.01 -11.54 8.34
N ASP A 113 8.54 -12.75 8.15
CA ASP A 113 8.86 -13.23 6.81
C ASP A 113 7.63 -13.26 5.93
N GLY A 114 7.70 -12.61 4.76
CA GLY A 114 6.60 -12.49 3.83
C GLY A 114 5.53 -11.46 4.20
N CYS A 115 5.76 -10.64 5.22
CA CYS A 115 4.92 -9.49 5.52
C CYS A 115 5.32 -8.30 4.65
N VAL A 116 4.32 -7.66 4.03
CA VAL A 116 4.51 -6.56 3.09
C VAL A 116 3.71 -5.34 3.54
N LEU A 117 4.27 -4.15 3.41
CA LEU A 117 3.55 -2.87 3.55
C LEU A 117 3.50 -2.15 2.20
N VAL A 118 2.31 -1.72 1.80
CA VAL A 118 2.05 -0.97 0.56
C VAL A 118 1.47 0.39 0.91
N SER A 119 2.07 1.47 0.43
CA SER A 119 1.56 2.83 0.70
C SER A 119 2.05 3.86 -0.30
N GLY A 120 1.28 4.95 -0.47
CA GLY A 120 1.73 6.18 -1.12
C GLY A 120 2.23 7.24 -0.12
N GLU A 121 2.24 6.92 1.19
CA GLU A 121 2.66 7.84 2.25
C GLU A 121 4.10 7.53 2.71
N PRO A 122 5.06 8.45 2.47
CA PRO A 122 6.48 8.22 2.80
C PRO A 122 6.74 7.88 4.27
N ARG A 123 6.05 8.54 5.20
CA ARG A 123 6.25 8.31 6.64
C ARG A 123 5.79 6.92 7.07
N LEU A 124 4.69 6.41 6.48
CA LEU A 124 4.23 5.05 6.73
C LEU A 124 5.19 4.02 6.11
N LEU A 125 5.71 4.26 4.90
CA LEU A 125 6.72 3.39 4.30
C LEU A 125 7.98 3.30 5.16
N GLN A 126 8.44 4.43 5.70
CA GLN A 126 9.55 4.44 6.66
C GLN A 126 9.22 3.66 7.94
N SER A 127 7.96 3.70 8.40
CA SER A 127 7.49 2.86 9.52
C SER A 127 7.60 1.36 9.19
N GLY A 128 7.26 0.96 7.97
CA GLY A 128 7.40 -0.41 7.49
C GLY A 128 8.86 -0.87 7.41
N LEU A 129 9.75 -0.01 6.89
CA LEU A 129 11.19 -0.27 6.87
C LEU A 129 11.72 -0.46 8.30
N ASN A 130 11.37 0.44 9.22
CA ASN A 130 11.76 0.35 10.62
C ASN A 130 11.16 -0.89 11.32
N ALA A 131 10.04 -1.41 10.81
CA ALA A 131 9.41 -2.64 11.32
C ALA A 131 10.04 -3.92 10.77
N GLY A 132 10.92 -3.84 9.77
CA GLY A 132 11.51 -4.99 9.09
C GLY A 132 10.57 -5.67 8.10
N LEU A 133 9.73 -4.90 7.41
CA LEU A 133 8.78 -5.39 6.42
C LEU A 133 9.28 -5.12 4.99
N TRP A 134 8.88 -5.96 4.07
CA TRP A 134 8.95 -5.60 2.66
C TRP A 134 8.07 -4.38 2.41
N THR A 135 8.58 -3.38 1.71
CA THR A 135 7.85 -2.13 1.47
C THR A 135 7.71 -1.85 -0.03
N ILE A 136 6.49 -1.48 -0.44
CA ILE A 136 6.16 -1.13 -1.82
C ILE A 136 5.56 0.27 -1.81
N GLY A 137 6.22 1.19 -2.52
CA GLY A 137 5.76 2.56 -2.70
C GLY A 137 4.82 2.70 -3.89
N LEU A 138 3.83 3.60 -3.81
CA LEU A 138 2.93 3.95 -4.91
C LEU A 138 3.31 5.33 -5.48
N ALA A 139 3.68 5.39 -6.76
CA ALA A 139 4.19 6.61 -7.38
C ALA A 139 3.09 7.55 -7.91
N SER A 140 1.92 7.01 -8.29
CA SER A 140 0.83 7.81 -8.87
C SER A 140 -0.18 8.32 -7.85
N CYS A 141 -0.18 7.80 -6.61
CA CYS A 141 -1.07 8.23 -5.55
C CYS A 141 -0.30 8.57 -4.26
N GLY A 142 -1.02 9.07 -3.26
CA GLY A 142 -0.41 9.49 -1.99
C GLY A 142 0.06 10.93 -1.97
N SER A 143 0.70 11.31 -0.88
CA SER A 143 1.08 12.71 -0.59
C SER A 143 2.13 13.28 -1.56
N LEU A 144 2.99 12.45 -2.15
CA LEU A 144 3.98 12.88 -3.14
C LEU A 144 3.33 13.30 -4.47
N CYS A 145 2.24 12.67 -4.85
CA CYS A 145 1.41 13.08 -5.98
C CYS A 145 0.54 14.28 -5.61
N GLY A 146 -0.19 14.21 -4.50
CA GLY A 146 -1.00 15.27 -3.91
C GLY A 146 -2.15 15.76 -4.79
N LEU A 147 -2.58 14.96 -5.79
CA LEU A 147 -3.63 15.32 -6.75
C LEU A 147 -4.88 14.47 -6.54
N SER A 148 -6.05 15.04 -6.72
CA SER A 148 -7.27 14.25 -6.84
C SER A 148 -7.27 13.40 -8.12
N PRO A 149 -8.10 12.33 -8.21
CA PRO A 149 -8.21 11.53 -9.42
C PRO A 149 -8.52 12.36 -10.68
N GLY A 150 -9.43 13.34 -10.56
CA GLY A 150 -9.77 14.23 -11.66
C GLY A 150 -8.61 15.12 -12.09
N GLN A 151 -7.87 15.68 -11.14
CA GLN A 151 -6.66 16.47 -11.44
C GLN A 151 -5.59 15.61 -12.10
N TRP A 152 -5.39 14.37 -11.63
CA TRP A 152 -4.48 13.42 -12.25
C TRP A 152 -4.86 13.10 -13.69
N GLN A 153 -6.13 12.83 -13.95
CA GLN A 153 -6.64 12.56 -15.30
C GLN A 153 -6.54 13.75 -16.24
N ALA A 154 -6.66 14.97 -15.72
CA ALA A 154 -6.55 16.22 -16.50
C ALA A 154 -5.11 16.55 -16.93
N LEU A 155 -4.08 15.94 -16.32
CA LEU A 155 -2.71 16.12 -16.74
C LEU A 155 -2.47 15.45 -18.10
N ASP A 156 -1.62 16.07 -18.92
CA ASP A 156 -1.06 15.40 -20.08
C ASP A 156 -0.10 14.26 -19.68
N GLU A 157 0.27 13.41 -20.62
CA GLU A 157 1.13 12.25 -20.36
C GLU A 157 2.51 12.66 -19.85
N GLN A 158 3.08 13.73 -20.40
CA GLN A 158 4.41 14.21 -20.02
C GLN A 158 4.41 14.71 -18.55
N ALA A 159 3.38 15.45 -18.15
CA ALA A 159 3.23 15.92 -16.77
C ALA A 159 3.01 14.76 -15.78
N ARG A 160 2.20 13.74 -16.16
CA ARG A 160 2.03 12.54 -15.37
C ARG A 160 3.33 11.78 -15.19
N GLU A 161 4.07 11.56 -16.29
CA GLU A 161 5.36 10.88 -16.27
C GLU A 161 6.37 11.60 -15.39
N HIS A 162 6.46 12.93 -15.51
CA HIS A 162 7.35 13.74 -14.67
C HIS A 162 7.02 13.60 -13.17
N LYS A 163 5.72 13.61 -12.81
CA LYS A 163 5.30 13.43 -11.41
C LYS A 163 5.62 12.03 -10.89
N ARG A 164 5.33 10.99 -11.69
CA ARG A 164 5.67 9.60 -11.35
C ARG A 164 7.16 9.42 -11.13
N ALA A 165 7.97 9.89 -12.07
CA ALA A 165 9.43 9.81 -11.98
C ALA A 165 9.95 10.48 -10.70
N LYS A 166 9.45 11.68 -10.38
CA LYS A 166 9.80 12.40 -9.15
C LYS A 166 9.41 11.61 -7.89
N ALA A 167 8.20 11.08 -7.84
CA ALA A 167 7.73 10.27 -6.72
C ALA A 167 8.55 8.98 -6.59
N THR A 168 8.82 8.31 -7.71
CA THR A 168 9.63 7.09 -7.75
C THR A 168 11.04 7.31 -7.17
N VAL A 169 11.71 8.38 -7.60
CA VAL A 169 13.05 8.73 -7.06
C VAL A 169 12.98 9.01 -5.56
N ALA A 170 11.97 9.75 -5.10
CA ALA A 170 11.81 10.05 -3.69
C ALA A 170 11.55 8.78 -2.86
N LEU A 171 10.71 7.88 -3.35
CA LEU A 171 10.38 6.61 -2.69
C LEU A 171 11.61 5.67 -2.62
N TYR A 172 12.34 5.49 -3.71
CA TYR A 172 13.59 4.71 -3.65
C TYR A 172 14.64 5.37 -2.74
N GLY A 173 14.66 6.69 -2.67
CA GLY A 173 15.52 7.44 -1.75
C GLY A 173 15.22 7.16 -0.26
N LEU A 174 14.02 6.68 0.09
CA LEU A 174 13.68 6.19 1.43
C LEU A 174 14.23 4.78 1.70
N GLY A 175 14.61 4.03 0.68
CA GLY A 175 15.05 2.64 0.79
C GLY A 175 13.92 1.61 0.62
N VAL A 176 12.76 1.97 0.02
CA VAL A 176 11.69 0.99 -0.24
C VAL A 176 12.17 -0.10 -1.21
N HIS A 177 11.64 -1.30 -1.05
CA HIS A 177 12.09 -2.48 -1.78
C HIS A 177 11.59 -2.52 -3.24
N SER A 178 10.44 -1.88 -3.50
CA SER A 178 9.86 -1.75 -4.83
C SER A 178 9.01 -0.48 -4.92
N VAL A 179 8.86 0.05 -6.12
CA VAL A 179 7.93 1.14 -6.43
C VAL A 179 7.10 0.71 -7.64
N ILE A 180 5.80 0.87 -7.52
CA ILE A 180 4.83 0.62 -8.59
C ILE A 180 4.01 1.89 -8.83
N ASP A 181 3.41 2.02 -10.00
CA ASP A 181 2.60 3.20 -10.31
C ASP A 181 1.27 3.19 -9.57
N HIS A 182 0.58 2.05 -9.58
CA HIS A 182 -0.75 1.89 -8.96
C HIS A 182 -0.99 0.44 -8.49
N LEU A 183 -2.02 0.25 -7.67
CA LEU A 183 -2.33 -1.06 -7.07
C LEU A 183 -2.66 -2.17 -8.08
N GLY A 184 -2.97 -1.85 -9.32
CA GLY A 184 -3.15 -2.86 -10.38
C GLY A 184 -1.88 -3.65 -10.73
N GLU A 185 -0.71 -3.11 -10.40
CA GLU A 185 0.59 -3.77 -10.63
C GLU A 185 1.07 -4.59 -9.42
N LEU A 186 0.34 -4.50 -8.30
CA LEU A 186 0.77 -5.08 -7.03
C LEU A 186 0.95 -6.60 -7.12
N GLY A 187 0.09 -7.31 -7.83
CA GLY A 187 0.21 -8.76 -7.96
C GLY A 187 1.55 -9.21 -8.55
N THR A 188 2.02 -8.55 -9.61
CA THR A 188 3.32 -8.81 -10.23
C THR A 188 4.47 -8.47 -9.28
N CYS A 189 4.37 -7.36 -8.56
CA CYS A 189 5.37 -6.93 -7.60
C CYS A 189 5.48 -7.91 -6.40
N LEU A 190 4.35 -8.42 -5.91
CA LEU A 190 4.33 -9.43 -4.84
C LEU A 190 4.95 -10.75 -5.29
N ALA A 191 4.74 -11.16 -6.54
CA ALA A 191 5.39 -12.33 -7.12
C ALA A 191 6.91 -12.17 -7.18
N ASP A 192 7.42 -10.97 -7.56
CA ASP A 192 8.85 -10.66 -7.54
C ASP A 192 9.43 -10.74 -6.11
N ILE A 193 8.77 -10.16 -5.12
CA ILE A 193 9.16 -10.30 -3.71
C ILE A 193 9.21 -11.78 -3.30
N GLY A 194 8.25 -12.58 -3.72
CA GLY A 194 8.27 -14.03 -3.50
C GLY A 194 9.52 -14.70 -4.07
N LEU A 195 9.92 -14.34 -5.30
CA LEU A 195 11.15 -14.86 -5.93
C LEU A 195 12.42 -14.39 -5.21
N ARG A 196 12.47 -13.15 -4.74
CA ARG A 196 13.59 -12.61 -3.95
C ARG A 196 13.73 -13.37 -2.64
N ARG A 197 12.62 -13.65 -1.93
CA ARG A 197 12.58 -14.46 -0.72
C ARG A 197 13.10 -15.89 -0.95
N LEU A 198 12.76 -16.51 -2.08
CA LEU A 198 13.30 -17.82 -2.47
C LEU A 198 14.83 -17.81 -2.60
N LYS A 199 15.41 -16.69 -3.01
CA LYS A 199 16.87 -16.50 -3.09
C LYS A 199 17.50 -16.16 -1.73
N GLY A 200 16.72 -16.10 -0.66
CA GLY A 200 17.21 -15.77 0.68
C GLY A 200 17.34 -14.26 0.97
N GLU A 201 16.82 -13.41 0.09
CA GLU A 201 16.77 -11.96 0.34
C GLU A 201 15.80 -11.67 1.51
N LYS A 202 16.12 -10.64 2.27
CA LYS A 202 15.32 -10.15 3.42
C LYS A 202 15.04 -8.66 3.23
N PRO A 203 13.96 -8.11 3.86
CA PRO A 203 13.69 -6.70 3.89
C PRO A 203 14.76 -5.91 4.64
#